data_51b42e58c170e081d77334a91f8f4f1a
#
_entry.id   51b42e58c170e081d77334a91f8f4f1a
#
_cell.length_a   1.000
_cell.length_b   1.000
_cell.length_c   1.000
_cell.angle_alpha   90.00
_cell.angle_beta   90.00
_cell.angle_gamma   90.00
#
_symmetry.space_group_name_H-M   'P 1'
#
loop_
_entity.id
_entity.type
_entity.pdbx_description
1 polymer ?
#
loop_
_entity_poly.entity_id
_entity_poly.type
_entity_poly.pdbx_seq_one_letter_code
_entity_poly.pdbx_strand_id
1 'polypeptide(L)'
;MVIHLLAIYGGLPYCLNNRVKMGLENLEINSNVYRYIEKTNPAKIITIGSGCEYPGYLDGYLKEEDLGAGKLHQSVIHYGYSKLMQLQLCYSFLQERGTQFEHLVLANMYGPYDRFDLHNSHVVGGIIYKFKEAMKNNDVIKLMGTGAAVRDLIYVDDVSEMIVRLLQKDVLSNRPLNCGTGVGTPISTLVNLLCQKLNYHKVEWGNASEDGALLKVLDMSKTKDYLNWTPETSLEEGLDKTLDWYFNE
;
A
#
# COMPACT_ATOMS: atom_id res chain seq x y z
N MET A 1 -12.70 -0.94 -20.61
CA MET A 1 -12.30 -0.90 -19.19
C MET A 1 -11.03 -0.08 -19.05
N VAL A 2 -10.88 0.66 -17.94
CA VAL A 2 -9.64 1.37 -17.58
C VAL A 2 -9.18 0.87 -16.20
N ILE A 3 -7.86 0.59 -16.06
CA ILE A 3 -7.23 0.27 -14.77
C ILE A 3 -6.24 1.40 -14.48
N HIS A 4 -6.50 2.15 -13.41
CA HIS A 4 -5.69 3.30 -13.01
C HIS A 4 -4.74 2.93 -11.87
N LEU A 5 -3.48 2.62 -12.22
CA LEU A 5 -2.43 2.24 -11.28
C LEU A 5 -1.44 3.38 -10.98
N LEU A 6 -1.59 4.53 -11.66
CA LEU A 6 -0.60 5.60 -11.59
C LEU A 6 -0.70 6.38 -10.28
N ALA A 7 0.43 6.62 -9.65
CA ALA A 7 0.59 7.56 -8.54
C ALA A 7 2.07 7.88 -8.34
N ILE A 8 2.33 9.03 -7.71
CA ILE A 8 3.64 9.34 -7.12
C ILE A 8 3.52 9.16 -5.62
N TYR A 9 4.29 8.24 -5.11
CA TYR A 9 4.34 7.89 -3.71
C TYR A 9 5.75 7.46 -3.31
N GLY A 10 6.04 7.50 -2.01
CA GLY A 10 7.28 7.02 -1.42
C GLY A 10 7.10 6.74 0.06
N GLY A 11 8.14 6.26 0.72
CA GLY A 11 8.15 6.02 2.16
C GLY A 11 7.88 7.26 2.99
N LEU A 12 7.72 7.10 4.30
CA LEU A 12 7.41 8.20 5.22
C LEU A 12 8.36 9.40 5.09
N PRO A 13 9.69 9.24 4.97
CA PRO A 13 10.59 10.38 4.77
C PRO A 13 10.30 11.16 3.49
N TYR A 14 10.00 10.45 2.39
CA TYR A 14 9.63 11.09 1.13
C TYR A 14 8.35 11.92 1.27
N CYS A 15 7.33 11.34 1.89
CA CYS A 15 6.05 12.01 2.11
C CYS A 15 6.19 13.29 2.94
N LEU A 16 7.03 13.28 3.96
CA LEU A 16 7.27 14.44 4.82
C LEU A 16 8.02 15.57 4.11
N ASN A 17 8.97 15.24 3.23
CA ASN A 17 9.84 16.19 2.54
C ASN A 17 9.29 16.70 1.19
N ASN A 18 8.28 16.02 0.61
CA ASN A 18 7.77 16.33 -0.72
C ASN A 18 6.25 16.58 -0.75
N ARG A 19 5.69 17.15 0.32
CA ARG A 19 4.24 17.34 0.50
C ARG A 19 3.56 18.06 -0.68
N VAL A 20 4.12 19.21 -1.08
CA VAL A 20 3.57 20.03 -2.19
C VAL A 20 3.66 19.26 -3.50
N LYS A 21 4.83 18.71 -3.80
CA LYS A 21 5.08 17.92 -5.01
C LYS A 21 4.11 16.75 -5.11
N MET A 22 4.01 15.94 -4.05
CA MET A 22 3.08 14.80 -4.01
C MET A 22 1.63 15.21 -4.24
N GLY A 23 1.20 16.29 -3.60
CA GLY A 23 -0.17 16.79 -3.78
C GLY A 23 -0.44 17.20 -5.22
N LEU A 24 0.41 18.06 -5.79
CA LEU A 24 0.22 18.59 -7.15
C LEU A 24 0.34 17.51 -8.22
N GLU A 25 1.38 16.69 -8.20
CA GLU A 25 1.60 15.67 -9.22
C GLU A 25 0.52 14.57 -9.20
N ASN A 26 0.05 14.14 -8.02
CA ASN A 26 -1.06 13.19 -7.97
C ASN A 26 -2.39 13.81 -8.42
N LEU A 27 -2.65 15.08 -8.15
CA LEU A 27 -3.83 15.77 -8.69
C LEU A 27 -3.77 15.87 -10.21
N GLU A 28 -2.60 16.18 -10.78
CA GLU A 28 -2.40 16.26 -12.23
C GLU A 28 -2.58 14.88 -12.88
N ILE A 29 -1.97 13.82 -12.33
CA ILE A 29 -2.15 12.45 -12.79
C ILE A 29 -3.63 12.08 -12.80
N ASN A 30 -4.32 12.29 -11.69
CA ASN A 30 -5.74 11.99 -11.57
C ASN A 30 -6.56 12.79 -12.59
N SER A 31 -6.34 14.10 -12.70
CA SER A 31 -7.04 14.94 -13.66
C SER A 31 -6.90 14.42 -15.10
N ASN A 32 -5.69 14.06 -15.51
CA ASN A 32 -5.42 13.56 -16.85
C ASN A 32 -6.09 12.19 -17.10
N VAL A 33 -6.00 11.27 -16.15
CA VAL A 33 -6.64 9.95 -16.27
C VAL A 33 -8.16 10.08 -16.32
N TYR A 34 -8.76 10.87 -15.42
CA TYR A 34 -10.21 11.00 -15.40
C TYR A 34 -10.77 11.81 -16.58
N ARG A 35 -10.02 12.77 -17.15
CA ARG A 35 -10.35 13.38 -18.46
C ARG A 35 -10.32 12.36 -19.59
N TYR A 36 -9.37 11.44 -19.59
CA TYR A 36 -9.35 10.33 -20.54
C TYR A 36 -10.56 9.41 -20.36
N ILE A 37 -10.90 9.05 -19.13
CA ILE A 37 -12.09 8.25 -18.79
C ILE A 37 -13.35 8.98 -19.25
N GLU A 38 -13.45 10.29 -19.00
CA GLU A 38 -14.57 11.12 -19.45
C GLU A 38 -14.75 11.08 -20.97
N LYS A 39 -13.66 11.21 -21.72
CA LYS A 39 -13.66 11.22 -23.17
C LYS A 39 -13.99 9.86 -23.79
N THR A 40 -13.47 8.76 -23.17
CA THR A 40 -13.60 7.40 -23.73
C THR A 40 -14.82 6.65 -23.21
N ASN A 41 -15.44 7.14 -22.15
CA ASN A 41 -16.64 6.57 -21.51
C ASN A 41 -16.59 5.05 -21.35
N PRO A 42 -15.57 4.49 -20.63
CA PRO A 42 -15.44 3.05 -20.46
C PRO A 42 -16.58 2.50 -19.58
N ALA A 43 -17.02 1.28 -19.83
CA ALA A 43 -18.05 0.64 -19.02
C ALA A 43 -17.58 0.35 -17.59
N LYS A 44 -16.27 0.16 -17.38
CA LYS A 44 -15.69 -0.24 -16.08
C LYS A 44 -14.40 0.51 -15.79
N ILE A 45 -14.20 0.86 -14.52
CA ILE A 45 -12.98 1.48 -13.97
C ILE A 45 -12.51 0.67 -12.76
N ILE A 46 -11.22 0.34 -12.70
CA ILE A 46 -10.56 -0.16 -11.49
C ILE A 46 -9.51 0.88 -11.10
N THR A 47 -9.55 1.35 -9.85
CA THR A 47 -8.57 2.32 -9.32
C THR A 47 -7.89 1.77 -8.08
N ILE A 48 -6.68 2.25 -7.86
CA ILE A 48 -5.87 1.85 -6.71
C ILE A 48 -5.87 2.97 -5.67
N GLY A 49 -6.49 2.66 -4.54
CA GLY A 49 -6.46 3.43 -3.31
C GLY A 49 -5.29 3.05 -2.40
N SER A 50 -5.35 3.46 -1.15
CA SER A 50 -4.29 3.25 -0.17
C SER A 50 -4.84 3.29 1.26
N GLY A 51 -4.25 2.55 2.16
CA GLY A 51 -4.50 2.67 3.60
C GLY A 51 -4.26 4.09 4.16
N CYS A 52 -3.72 5.03 3.36
CA CYS A 52 -3.60 6.45 3.71
C CYS A 52 -4.92 7.23 3.62
N GLU A 53 -5.95 6.64 3.06
CA GLU A 53 -7.30 7.22 2.95
C GLU A 53 -8.13 7.09 4.22
N TYR A 54 -7.70 6.23 5.12
CA TYR A 54 -8.31 6.06 6.43
C TYR A 54 -7.92 7.18 7.40
N PRO A 55 -8.80 7.52 8.36
CA PRO A 55 -8.45 8.39 9.47
C PRO A 55 -7.16 7.95 10.18
N GLY A 56 -6.36 8.96 10.60
CA GLY A 56 -5.01 8.70 11.11
C GLY A 56 -4.92 8.03 12.49
N TYR A 57 -6.04 7.90 13.19
CA TYR A 57 -6.12 7.46 14.59
C TYR A 57 -7.29 6.49 14.85
N LEU A 58 -7.64 5.69 13.86
CA LEU A 58 -8.61 4.61 14.09
C LEU A 58 -7.98 3.53 14.97
N ASP A 59 -8.72 3.10 15.96
CA ASP A 59 -8.42 1.93 16.78
C ASP A 59 -9.01 0.69 16.09
N GLY A 60 -8.20 -0.35 15.90
CA GLY A 60 -8.63 -1.61 15.32
C GLY A 60 -8.37 -1.75 13.82
N TYR A 61 -9.11 -2.68 13.21
CA TYR A 61 -9.01 -2.96 11.78
C TYR A 61 -9.71 -1.88 10.96
N LEU A 62 -9.11 -1.49 9.84
CA LEU A 62 -9.60 -0.45 8.94
C LEU A 62 -10.70 -1.02 8.03
N LYS A 63 -11.92 -0.50 8.17
CA LYS A 63 -13.09 -0.92 7.40
C LYS A 63 -13.42 0.10 6.33
N GLU A 64 -13.90 -0.34 5.17
CA GLU A 64 -14.16 0.52 4.02
C GLU A 64 -15.17 1.65 4.33
N GLU A 65 -16.04 1.46 5.32
CA GLU A 65 -16.98 2.50 5.82
C GLU A 65 -16.28 3.69 6.45
N ASP A 66 -15.05 3.49 6.93
CA ASP A 66 -14.27 4.53 7.61
C ASP A 66 -13.50 5.42 6.63
N LEU A 67 -13.49 5.09 5.32
CA LEU A 67 -12.81 5.89 4.31
C LEU A 67 -13.33 7.33 4.30
N GLY A 68 -12.43 8.28 4.55
CA GLY A 68 -12.77 9.69 4.59
C GLY A 68 -13.61 10.13 5.78
N ALA A 69 -13.91 9.26 6.76
CA ALA A 69 -14.77 9.58 7.91
C ALA A 69 -14.12 10.53 8.93
N GLY A 70 -12.82 10.82 8.81
CA GLY A 70 -12.09 11.70 9.73
C GLY A 70 -10.83 12.28 9.15
N LYS A 71 -10.05 12.97 9.99
CA LYS A 71 -8.77 13.55 9.55
C LYS A 71 -7.77 12.46 9.21
N LEU A 72 -7.22 12.51 8.01
CA LEU A 72 -6.13 11.65 7.59
C LEU A 72 -4.85 11.95 8.40
N HIS A 73 -3.95 10.98 8.50
CA HIS A 73 -2.69 11.19 9.19
C HIS A 73 -1.86 12.27 8.49
N GLN A 74 -1.35 13.25 9.26
CA GLN A 74 -0.67 14.44 8.73
C GLN A 74 0.52 14.15 7.82
N SER A 75 1.23 13.04 8.06
CA SER A 75 2.40 12.66 7.25
C SER A 75 2.06 12.30 5.81
N VAL A 76 0.83 11.85 5.55
CA VAL A 76 0.38 11.32 4.24
C VAL A 76 -0.88 12.01 3.71
N ILE A 77 -1.31 13.10 4.35
CA ILE A 77 -2.59 13.77 4.10
C ILE A 77 -2.78 14.16 2.63
N HIS A 78 -1.75 14.68 1.98
CA HIS A 78 -1.82 15.12 0.57
C HIS A 78 -2.06 13.94 -0.38
N TYR A 79 -1.39 12.84 -0.12
CA TYR A 79 -1.58 11.60 -0.88
C TYR A 79 -2.94 10.97 -0.59
N GLY A 80 -3.32 10.84 0.68
CA GLY A 80 -4.60 10.27 1.07
C GLY A 80 -5.79 11.02 0.44
N TYR A 81 -5.80 12.36 0.46
CA TYR A 81 -6.85 13.12 -0.20
C TYR A 81 -6.85 12.98 -1.72
N SER A 82 -5.69 12.83 -2.37
CA SER A 82 -5.66 12.57 -3.82
C SER A 82 -6.30 11.24 -4.17
N LYS A 83 -6.17 10.23 -3.31
CA LYS A 83 -6.80 8.92 -3.46
C LYS A 83 -8.29 8.94 -3.13
N LEU A 84 -8.71 9.63 -2.07
CA LEU A 84 -10.14 9.86 -1.79
C LEU A 84 -10.85 10.58 -2.95
N MET A 85 -10.17 11.52 -3.63
CA MET A 85 -10.74 12.17 -4.81
C MET A 85 -10.94 11.18 -5.97
N GLN A 86 -10.05 10.20 -6.16
CA GLN A 86 -10.27 9.12 -7.14
C GLN A 86 -11.58 8.36 -6.84
N LEU A 87 -11.80 7.98 -5.59
CA LEU A 87 -13.02 7.29 -5.16
C LEU A 87 -14.26 8.15 -5.43
N GLN A 88 -14.22 9.44 -5.09
CA GLN A 88 -15.35 10.35 -5.34
C GLN A 88 -15.66 10.52 -6.83
N LEU A 89 -14.62 10.58 -7.68
CA LEU A 89 -14.82 10.61 -9.13
C LEU A 89 -15.42 9.31 -9.65
N CYS A 90 -15.05 8.14 -9.10
CA CYS A 90 -15.69 6.87 -9.44
C CYS A 90 -17.20 6.89 -9.13
N TYR A 91 -17.60 7.38 -7.96
CA TYR A 91 -19.01 7.56 -7.63
C TYR A 91 -19.74 8.53 -8.57
N SER A 92 -19.09 9.63 -8.96
CA SER A 92 -19.65 10.58 -9.92
C SER A 92 -19.87 9.93 -11.31
N PHE A 93 -18.90 9.18 -11.80
CA PHE A 93 -19.04 8.46 -13.07
C PHE A 93 -20.12 7.37 -13.01
N LEU A 94 -20.27 6.69 -11.90
CA LEU A 94 -21.37 5.75 -11.70
C LEU A 94 -22.74 6.45 -11.76
N GLN A 95 -22.89 7.55 -11.04
CA GLN A 95 -24.16 8.29 -10.96
C GLN A 95 -24.55 8.95 -12.28
N GLU A 96 -23.58 9.55 -12.99
CA GLU A 96 -23.88 10.31 -14.20
C GLU A 96 -23.95 9.43 -15.47
N ARG A 97 -23.21 8.32 -15.51
CA ARG A 97 -22.98 7.55 -16.73
C ARG A 97 -23.19 6.05 -16.58
N GLY A 98 -23.47 5.56 -15.38
CA GLY A 98 -23.59 4.13 -15.10
C GLY A 98 -22.26 3.38 -15.20
N THR A 99 -21.12 4.08 -15.24
CA THR A 99 -19.80 3.45 -15.27
C THR A 99 -19.55 2.68 -13.99
N GLN A 100 -19.37 1.37 -14.08
CA GLN A 100 -19.09 0.54 -12.92
C GLN A 100 -17.65 0.74 -12.44
N PHE A 101 -17.43 0.59 -11.15
CA PHE A 101 -16.07 0.73 -10.61
C PHE A 101 -15.76 -0.23 -9.46
N GLU A 102 -14.46 -0.41 -9.26
CA GLU A 102 -13.87 -0.93 -8.04
C GLU A 102 -12.73 -0.01 -7.60
N HIS A 103 -12.66 0.31 -6.32
CA HIS A 103 -11.57 1.09 -5.73
C HIS A 103 -10.84 0.23 -4.72
N LEU A 104 -9.63 -0.25 -5.07
CA LEU A 104 -8.87 -1.18 -4.25
C LEU A 104 -7.99 -0.43 -3.25
N VAL A 105 -8.32 -0.49 -1.98
CA VAL A 105 -7.53 0.14 -0.91
C VAL A 105 -6.42 -0.81 -0.50
N LEU A 106 -5.19 -0.54 -0.98
CA LEU A 106 -4.06 -1.43 -0.74
C LEU A 106 -3.47 -1.28 0.67
N ALA A 107 -3.11 -2.43 1.25
CA ALA A 107 -2.18 -2.55 2.37
C ALA A 107 -0.74 -2.21 1.92
N ASN A 108 0.26 -2.53 2.75
CA ASN A 108 1.66 -2.34 2.36
C ASN A 108 2.08 -3.48 1.43
N MET A 109 2.02 -3.23 0.13
CA MET A 109 2.45 -4.16 -0.90
C MET A 109 3.98 -4.24 -0.94
N TYR A 110 4.52 -5.45 -1.15
CA TYR A 110 5.94 -5.70 -1.32
C TYR A 110 6.20 -6.84 -2.32
N GLY A 111 7.40 -6.92 -2.86
CA GLY A 111 7.78 -7.99 -3.80
C GLY A 111 8.88 -7.56 -4.76
N PRO A 112 9.16 -8.40 -5.78
CA PRO A 112 10.01 -8.04 -6.91
C PRO A 112 9.55 -6.74 -7.58
N TYR A 113 10.51 -5.99 -8.14
CA TYR A 113 10.31 -4.70 -8.81
C TYR A 113 9.84 -3.56 -7.89
N ASP A 114 9.77 -3.75 -6.56
CA ASP A 114 9.59 -2.63 -5.63
C ASP A 114 10.83 -1.72 -5.64
N ARG A 115 10.72 -0.56 -5.02
CA ARG A 115 11.87 0.34 -4.84
C ARG A 115 12.68 -0.08 -3.64
N PHE A 116 13.99 -0.22 -3.83
CA PHE A 116 14.96 -0.57 -2.79
C PHE A 116 15.98 0.56 -2.65
N ASP A 117 15.60 1.65 -1.95
CA ASP A 117 16.45 2.80 -1.67
C ASP A 117 16.14 3.41 -0.30
N LEU A 118 16.98 4.35 0.18
CA LEU A 118 16.83 4.97 1.50
C LEU A 118 15.67 5.98 1.59
N HIS A 119 15.22 6.55 0.47
CA HIS A 119 14.39 7.74 0.50
C HIS A 119 12.97 7.50 0.00
N ASN A 120 12.81 6.63 -0.98
CA ASN A 120 11.55 6.46 -1.69
C ASN A 120 10.87 5.10 -1.44
N SER A 121 11.57 4.15 -0.82
CA SER A 121 11.06 2.79 -0.60
C SER A 121 9.95 2.73 0.43
N HIS A 122 9.04 1.80 0.25
CA HIS A 122 8.15 1.33 1.30
C HIS A 122 8.92 0.57 2.39
N VAL A 123 8.23 0.21 3.46
CA VAL A 123 8.86 -0.34 4.67
C VAL A 123 9.68 -1.61 4.37
N VAL A 124 9.15 -2.56 3.61
CA VAL A 124 9.85 -3.82 3.31
C VAL A 124 11.08 -3.57 2.44
N GLY A 125 10.91 -2.90 1.31
CA GLY A 125 12.01 -2.58 0.38
C GLY A 125 13.09 -1.74 1.02
N GLY A 126 12.73 -0.74 1.84
CA GLY A 126 13.68 0.11 2.55
C GLY A 126 14.48 -0.64 3.62
N ILE A 127 13.86 -1.59 4.34
CA ILE A 127 14.56 -2.43 5.32
C ILE A 127 15.51 -3.39 4.58
N ILE A 128 15.06 -4.09 3.54
CA ILE A 128 15.91 -5.01 2.74
C ILE A 128 17.12 -4.25 2.17
N TYR A 129 16.92 -3.04 1.65
CA TYR A 129 18.02 -2.18 1.18
C TYR A 129 19.05 -1.92 2.28
N LYS A 130 18.59 -1.56 3.50
CA LYS A 130 19.49 -1.33 4.63
C LYS A 130 20.27 -2.58 5.01
N PHE A 131 19.66 -3.76 4.95
CA PHE A 131 20.36 -5.03 5.16
C PHE A 131 21.46 -5.21 4.12
N LYS A 132 21.17 -5.06 2.83
CA LYS A 132 22.18 -5.21 1.75
C LYS A 132 23.37 -4.29 1.94
N GLU A 133 23.12 -3.00 2.24
CA GLU A 133 24.20 -2.03 2.44
C GLU A 133 25.00 -2.30 3.73
N ALA A 134 24.35 -2.65 4.82
CA ALA A 134 25.05 -2.98 6.06
C ALA A 134 25.89 -4.25 5.95
N MET A 135 25.41 -5.27 5.24
CA MET A 135 26.14 -6.52 5.00
C MET A 135 27.44 -6.28 4.19
N LYS A 136 27.38 -5.38 3.17
CA LYS A 136 28.57 -5.03 2.37
C LYS A 136 29.70 -4.45 3.21
N ASN A 137 29.33 -3.60 4.19
CA ASN A 137 30.26 -2.82 4.99
C ASN A 137 30.50 -3.42 6.39
N ASN A 138 29.80 -4.51 6.72
CA ASN A 138 29.75 -5.12 8.04
C ASN A 138 29.28 -4.13 9.14
N ASP A 139 28.37 -3.21 8.80
CA ASP A 139 27.86 -2.11 9.63
C ASP A 139 26.60 -2.50 10.42
N VAL A 140 26.21 -1.66 11.37
CA VAL A 140 24.94 -1.79 12.11
C VAL A 140 23.79 -1.25 11.27
N ILE A 141 22.70 -2.01 11.19
CA ILE A 141 21.44 -1.59 10.54
C ILE A 141 20.70 -0.67 11.49
N LYS A 142 20.61 0.63 11.16
CA LYS A 142 19.86 1.61 11.95
C LYS A 142 18.43 1.70 11.44
N LEU A 143 17.47 1.34 12.28
CA LEU A 143 16.04 1.37 11.99
C LEU A 143 15.37 2.50 12.77
N MET A 144 14.36 3.12 12.16
CA MET A 144 13.54 4.14 12.82
C MET A 144 12.50 3.47 13.72
N GLY A 145 12.17 4.13 14.82
CA GLY A 145 11.17 3.66 15.77
C GLY A 145 11.61 2.45 16.60
N THR A 146 10.67 1.89 17.31
CA THR A 146 10.91 0.73 18.22
C THR A 146 10.65 -0.63 17.57
N GLY A 147 10.09 -0.63 16.36
CA GLY A 147 9.61 -1.84 15.70
C GLY A 147 8.24 -2.33 16.19
N ALA A 148 7.59 -1.61 17.11
CA ALA A 148 6.28 -1.97 17.64
C ALA A 148 5.13 -1.70 16.64
N ALA A 149 5.33 -0.82 15.66
CA ALA A 149 4.31 -0.50 14.68
C ALA A 149 3.88 -1.75 13.89
N VAL A 150 2.57 -1.98 13.81
CA VAL A 150 1.96 -3.14 13.14
C VAL A 150 1.46 -2.74 11.76
N ARG A 151 1.80 -3.54 10.75
CA ARG A 151 1.41 -3.34 9.35
C ARG A 151 0.81 -4.60 8.76
N ASP A 152 -0.11 -4.40 7.85
CA ASP A 152 -0.60 -5.42 6.93
C ASP A 152 0.34 -5.42 5.72
N LEU A 153 0.98 -6.56 5.47
CA LEU A 153 2.00 -6.75 4.43
C LEU A 153 1.47 -7.76 3.41
N ILE A 154 1.20 -7.31 2.19
CA ILE A 154 0.69 -8.17 1.11
C ILE A 154 1.71 -8.33 0.00
N TYR A 155 1.88 -9.56 -0.49
CA TYR A 155 2.77 -9.86 -1.61
C TYR A 155 2.17 -9.39 -2.95
N VAL A 156 3.01 -8.90 -3.85
CA VAL A 156 2.57 -8.24 -5.10
C VAL A 156 1.75 -9.14 -6.02
N ASP A 157 2.07 -10.43 -6.08
CA ASP A 157 1.34 -11.37 -6.94
C ASP A 157 -0.09 -11.61 -6.45
N ASP A 158 -0.33 -11.63 -5.14
CA ASP A 158 -1.68 -11.72 -4.57
C ASP A 158 -2.53 -10.50 -4.95
N VAL A 159 -1.93 -9.30 -4.97
CA VAL A 159 -2.61 -8.08 -5.45
C VAL A 159 -2.96 -8.20 -6.93
N SER A 160 -2.01 -8.70 -7.72
CA SER A 160 -2.20 -8.92 -9.16
C SER A 160 -3.31 -9.93 -9.42
N GLU A 161 -3.36 -11.02 -8.65
CA GLU A 161 -4.41 -12.03 -8.73
C GLU A 161 -5.79 -11.41 -8.40
N MET A 162 -5.89 -10.62 -7.34
CA MET A 162 -7.14 -9.93 -7.00
C MET A 162 -7.64 -9.06 -8.17
N ILE A 163 -6.75 -8.30 -8.81
CA ILE A 163 -7.10 -7.50 -9.99
C ILE A 163 -7.61 -8.38 -11.13
N VAL A 164 -6.91 -9.49 -11.41
CA VAL A 164 -7.33 -10.44 -12.47
C VAL A 164 -8.72 -11.04 -12.17
N ARG A 165 -9.02 -11.39 -10.93
CA ARG A 165 -10.34 -11.86 -10.52
C ARG A 165 -11.44 -10.81 -10.74
N LEU A 166 -11.14 -9.54 -10.47
CA LEU A 166 -12.06 -8.44 -10.76
C LEU A 166 -12.28 -8.23 -12.27
N LEU A 167 -11.26 -8.44 -13.09
CA LEU A 167 -11.39 -8.36 -14.55
C LEU A 167 -12.37 -9.42 -15.11
N GLN A 168 -12.48 -10.55 -14.45
CA GLN A 168 -13.37 -11.65 -14.83
C GLN A 168 -14.82 -11.45 -14.35
N LYS A 169 -15.08 -10.46 -13.48
CA LYS A 169 -16.45 -10.17 -13.03
C LYS A 169 -17.23 -9.44 -14.13
N ASP A 170 -18.45 -9.93 -14.41
CA ASP A 170 -19.37 -9.24 -15.33
C ASP A 170 -19.85 -7.91 -14.75
N VAL A 171 -20.08 -7.88 -13.43
CA VAL A 171 -20.55 -6.70 -12.70
C VAL A 171 -19.58 -6.40 -11.54
N LEU A 172 -19.09 -5.16 -11.46
CA LEU A 172 -18.28 -4.67 -10.34
C LEU A 172 -19.19 -4.26 -9.17
N SER A 173 -18.61 -4.23 -7.95
CA SER A 173 -19.39 -3.96 -6.73
C SER A 173 -19.81 -2.50 -6.56
N ASN A 174 -19.18 -1.58 -7.30
CA ASN A 174 -19.39 -0.13 -7.22
C ASN A 174 -19.09 0.46 -5.84
N ARG A 175 -18.06 -0.07 -5.18
CA ARG A 175 -17.64 0.35 -3.83
C ARG A 175 -16.14 0.16 -3.64
N PRO A 176 -15.55 0.76 -2.58
CA PRO A 176 -14.19 0.42 -2.19
C PRO A 176 -14.13 -1.00 -1.64
N LEU A 177 -12.99 -1.67 -1.88
CA LEU A 177 -12.63 -2.96 -1.32
C LEU A 177 -11.22 -2.90 -0.77
N ASN A 178 -11.04 -3.38 0.45
CA ASN A 178 -9.72 -3.57 1.02
C ASN A 178 -8.94 -4.67 0.29
N CYS A 179 -7.66 -4.44 0.09
CA CYS A 179 -6.73 -5.39 -0.53
C CYS A 179 -5.49 -5.50 0.36
N GLY A 180 -5.50 -6.48 1.22
CA GLY A 180 -4.48 -6.80 2.21
C GLY A 180 -4.54 -8.26 2.59
N THR A 181 -3.80 -8.65 3.62
CA THR A 181 -3.88 -9.99 4.21
C THR A 181 -4.90 -10.05 5.35
N GLY A 182 -5.22 -8.91 5.97
CA GLY A 182 -5.97 -8.84 7.22
C GLY A 182 -5.14 -9.31 8.44
N VAL A 183 -3.84 -9.52 8.26
CA VAL A 183 -2.94 -9.98 9.31
C VAL A 183 -1.97 -8.85 9.70
N GLY A 184 -1.99 -8.49 10.97
CA GLY A 184 -1.08 -7.48 11.51
C GLY A 184 0.30 -8.07 11.82
N THR A 185 1.33 -7.53 11.17
CA THR A 185 2.73 -7.91 11.42
C THR A 185 3.48 -6.76 12.08
N PRO A 186 4.01 -6.92 13.31
CA PRO A 186 4.95 -5.96 13.90
C PRO A 186 6.19 -5.80 13.01
N ILE A 187 6.71 -4.59 12.87
CA ILE A 187 7.93 -4.35 12.10
C ILE A 187 9.12 -5.11 12.70
N SER A 188 9.16 -5.29 14.01
CA SER A 188 10.16 -6.13 14.68
C SER A 188 10.12 -7.60 14.21
N THR A 189 8.94 -8.14 13.94
CA THR A 189 8.78 -9.50 13.39
C THR A 189 9.36 -9.60 11.99
N LEU A 190 9.03 -8.63 11.12
CA LEU A 190 9.62 -8.53 9.76
C LEU A 190 11.15 -8.50 9.82
N VAL A 191 11.72 -7.65 10.70
CA VAL A 191 13.17 -7.51 10.85
C VAL A 191 13.80 -8.81 11.38
N ASN A 192 13.18 -9.49 12.35
CA ASN A 192 13.66 -10.77 12.85
C ASN A 192 13.69 -11.85 11.77
N LEU A 193 12.67 -11.91 10.91
CA LEU A 193 12.66 -12.82 9.76
C LEU A 193 13.81 -12.51 8.79
N LEU A 194 14.04 -11.24 8.48
CA LEU A 194 15.16 -10.83 7.63
C LEU A 194 16.52 -11.16 8.26
N CYS A 195 16.67 -10.95 9.59
CA CYS A 195 17.88 -11.35 10.32
C CYS A 195 18.18 -12.84 10.17
N GLN A 196 17.15 -13.67 10.29
CA GLN A 196 17.29 -15.14 10.14
C GLN A 196 17.62 -15.54 8.71
N LYS A 197 16.86 -15.01 7.73
CA LYS A 197 17.04 -15.35 6.31
C LYS A 197 18.39 -14.90 5.75
N LEU A 198 18.90 -13.74 6.18
CA LEU A 198 20.16 -13.17 5.71
C LEU A 198 21.35 -13.49 6.64
N ASN A 199 21.11 -14.20 7.74
CA ASN A 199 22.11 -14.50 8.77
C ASN A 199 22.90 -13.25 9.22
N TYR A 200 22.16 -12.13 9.45
CA TYR A 200 22.76 -10.87 9.85
C TYR A 200 21.94 -10.20 10.97
N HIS A 201 22.55 -10.00 12.16
CA HIS A 201 21.86 -9.65 13.39
C HIS A 201 22.30 -8.32 14.02
N LYS A 202 23.11 -7.50 13.30
CA LYS A 202 23.57 -6.21 13.80
C LYS A 202 22.50 -5.14 13.58
N VAL A 203 21.48 -5.11 14.43
CA VAL A 203 20.35 -4.18 14.33
C VAL A 203 20.29 -3.27 15.53
N GLU A 204 20.06 -1.98 15.31
CA GLU A 204 19.82 -0.94 16.30
C GLU A 204 18.49 -0.24 15.99
N TRP A 205 17.62 -0.15 16.99
CA TRP A 205 16.34 0.52 16.90
C TRP A 205 16.46 1.99 17.35
N GLY A 206 15.67 2.85 16.72
CA GLY A 206 15.50 4.24 17.10
C GLY A 206 14.53 4.45 18.27
N ASN A 207 13.92 5.62 18.34
CA ASN A 207 13.08 6.02 19.45
C ASN A 207 11.59 5.89 19.14
N ALA A 208 10.75 5.75 20.18
CA ALA A 208 9.30 5.66 20.07
C ALA A 208 8.65 6.90 19.39
N SER A 209 9.28 8.08 19.46
CA SER A 209 8.81 9.28 18.76
C SER A 209 8.89 9.18 17.23
N GLU A 210 9.61 8.20 16.72
CA GLU A 210 9.74 7.91 15.29
C GLU A 210 8.75 6.84 14.81
N ASP A 211 8.04 6.17 15.73
CA ASP A 211 6.95 5.26 15.38
C ASP A 211 5.82 6.06 14.71
N GLY A 212 5.37 5.61 13.56
CA GLY A 212 4.16 6.16 12.91
C GLY A 212 2.89 5.66 13.60
N ALA A 213 1.77 5.61 12.88
CA ALA A 213 0.54 5.00 13.38
C ALA A 213 0.84 3.57 13.89
N LEU A 214 0.41 3.26 15.12
CA LEU A 214 0.76 1.99 15.76
C LEU A 214 0.12 0.78 15.09
N LEU A 215 -1.11 0.91 14.60
CA LEU A 215 -1.83 -0.18 13.94
C LEU A 215 -2.37 0.28 12.58
N LYS A 216 -2.04 -0.45 11.51
CA LYS A 216 -2.63 -0.30 10.18
C LYS A 216 -2.82 -1.68 9.56
N VAL A 217 -3.99 -2.26 9.79
CA VAL A 217 -4.41 -3.56 9.27
C VAL A 217 -5.79 -3.42 8.66
N LEU A 218 -5.98 -3.97 7.49
CA LEU A 218 -7.24 -3.87 6.75
C LEU A 218 -8.23 -4.96 7.20
N ASP A 219 -9.51 -4.63 7.30
CA ASP A 219 -10.57 -5.63 7.42
C ASP A 219 -10.88 -6.22 6.03
N MET A 220 -10.62 -7.49 5.85
CA MET A 220 -10.77 -8.17 4.57
C MET A 220 -12.13 -8.86 4.38
N SER A 221 -13.07 -8.69 5.30
CA SER A 221 -14.35 -9.42 5.30
C SER A 221 -15.13 -9.21 4.01
N LYS A 222 -15.29 -7.96 3.55
CA LYS A 222 -16.04 -7.64 2.33
C LYS A 222 -15.39 -8.19 1.06
N THR A 223 -14.08 -8.11 0.99
CA THR A 223 -13.31 -8.64 -0.15
C THR A 223 -13.43 -10.14 -0.22
N LYS A 224 -13.28 -10.83 0.92
CA LYS A 224 -13.45 -12.26 1.03
C LYS A 224 -14.85 -12.71 0.60
N ASP A 225 -15.88 -12.03 1.10
CA ASP A 225 -17.28 -12.38 0.77
C ASP A 225 -17.59 -12.13 -0.71
N TYR A 226 -17.10 -11.03 -1.28
CA TYR A 226 -17.40 -10.66 -2.66
C TYR A 226 -16.63 -11.47 -3.70
N LEU A 227 -15.34 -11.74 -3.46
CA LEU A 227 -14.47 -12.45 -4.41
C LEU A 227 -14.30 -13.93 -4.11
N ASN A 228 -14.75 -14.40 -2.93
CA ASN A 228 -14.42 -15.73 -2.40
C ASN A 228 -12.90 -16.00 -2.52
N TRP A 229 -12.10 -15.03 -2.08
CA TRP A 229 -10.65 -15.01 -2.23
C TRP A 229 -9.97 -14.44 -0.98
N THR A 230 -8.80 -14.95 -0.70
CA THR A 230 -7.84 -14.47 0.29
C THR A 230 -6.44 -14.60 -0.28
N PRO A 231 -5.48 -13.71 0.08
CA PRO A 231 -4.08 -13.88 -0.27
C PRO A 231 -3.55 -15.24 0.18
N GLU A 232 -2.78 -15.89 -0.68
CA GLU A 232 -2.24 -17.24 -0.41
C GLU A 232 -0.75 -17.20 -0.02
N THR A 233 -0.02 -16.14 -0.40
CA THR A 233 1.41 -16.04 -0.14
C THR A 233 1.66 -15.62 1.32
N SER A 234 2.32 -16.49 2.09
CA SER A 234 2.76 -16.17 3.44
C SER A 234 3.85 -15.08 3.42
N LEU A 235 4.01 -14.35 4.54
CA LEU A 235 5.08 -13.35 4.66
C LEU A 235 6.48 -13.97 4.43
N GLU A 236 6.71 -15.16 4.98
CA GLU A 236 7.99 -15.86 4.84
C GLU A 236 8.30 -16.23 3.40
N GLU A 237 7.31 -16.79 2.68
CA GLU A 237 7.43 -17.15 1.26
C GLU A 237 7.62 -15.90 0.39
N GLY A 238 6.82 -14.85 0.60
CA GLY A 238 6.95 -13.61 -0.15
C GLY A 238 8.29 -12.92 0.07
N LEU A 239 8.84 -12.99 1.31
CA LEU A 239 10.19 -12.49 1.60
C LEU A 239 11.25 -13.32 0.87
N ASP A 240 11.15 -14.66 0.85
CA ASP A 240 12.10 -15.49 0.10
C ASP A 240 12.14 -15.11 -1.39
N LYS A 241 10.98 -15.05 -2.03
CA LYS A 241 10.86 -14.62 -3.44
C LYS A 241 11.42 -13.21 -3.68
N THR A 242 11.19 -12.29 -2.75
CA THR A 242 11.67 -10.91 -2.85
C THR A 242 13.19 -10.82 -2.69
N LEU A 243 13.75 -11.55 -1.72
CA LEU A 243 15.19 -11.59 -1.47
C LEU A 243 15.92 -12.27 -2.61
N ASP A 244 15.41 -13.42 -3.09
CA ASP A 244 15.99 -14.14 -4.25
C ASP A 244 16.07 -13.22 -5.47
N TRP A 245 14.99 -12.50 -5.76
CA TRP A 245 14.99 -11.52 -6.85
C TRP A 245 16.01 -10.39 -6.62
N TYR A 246 16.00 -9.76 -5.43
CA TYR A 246 16.80 -8.57 -5.16
C TYR A 246 18.29 -8.81 -5.02
N PHE A 247 18.71 -10.01 -4.61
CA PHE A 247 20.13 -10.35 -4.44
C PHE A 247 20.74 -11.06 -5.65
N ASN A 248 19.92 -11.61 -6.56
CA ASN A 248 20.38 -12.33 -7.74
C ASN A 248 20.28 -11.54 -9.06
N GLU A 249 19.57 -10.40 -9.07
CA GLU A 249 19.62 -9.40 -10.14
C GLU A 249 20.63 -8.28 -9.81
#